data_47b42cdb39814d6b7b11f6e277722855
#
_entry.id   47b42cdb39814d6b7b11f6e277722855
#
_cell.length_a   1.000
_cell.length_b   1.000
_cell.length_c   1.000
_cell.angle_alpha   90.00
_cell.angle_beta   90.00
_cell.angle_gamma   90.00
#
_symmetry.space_group_name_H-M   'P 1'
#
loop_
_entity.id
_entity.type
_entity.pdbx_description
1 polymer ?
#
loop_
_entity_poly.entity_id
_entity_poly.type
_entity_poly.pdbx_seq_one_letter_code
_entity_poly.pdbx_strand_id
1 'polypeptide(L)'
;MLKRLGKTITNNFSLKILAVILAVVLWVVVINIDDPTTSKTYTTNVVAENTDYITSQNKYYEPLDSSNVVSFRVSAARSVHDELSNADFSATADMENIEYDEGSGIYRVPVTITAKRYSNKVSVVSKQLYLEVALEDRGTCQKAITAATKGTVMDGCALGTVQIVGSNLLKVSGPASIVSQIDTAVATINVEGMSTDVTDSVVPVLYDADGNVIDTTKLTLSLSTVNISAQILNTKDVPLEFEAKGEPADGYVLTGVESSLDNVRIKGEAATLNTVSKITIPQEVLDISGITEDLTTTVDISSYLPSQTALVLNSDAKVEVTAKVEPVVKATYEVPVANFTIQNVRD
;
A
#
# COMPACT_ATOMS: atom_id res chain seq x y z
N MET A 1 9.03 -42.32 85.16
CA MET A 1 8.70 -40.96 84.70
C MET A 1 7.48 -40.91 83.78
N LEU A 2 7.35 -41.79 82.78
CA LEU A 2 6.23 -41.79 81.79
C LEU A 2 4.80 -41.92 82.35
N LYS A 3 4.59 -42.71 83.48
CA LYS A 3 3.28 -42.83 84.10
C LYS A 3 2.80 -41.56 84.82
N ARG A 4 3.72 -40.67 85.27
CA ARG A 4 3.36 -39.36 85.89
C ARG A 4 2.99 -38.35 84.83
N LEU A 5 3.61 -38.37 83.64
CA LEU A 5 3.23 -37.50 82.52
C LEU A 5 1.82 -37.85 82.00
N GLY A 6 1.45 -39.14 81.89
CA GLY A 6 0.12 -39.53 81.43
C GLY A 6 -0.99 -39.06 82.30
N LYS A 7 -0.78 -39.12 83.63
CA LYS A 7 -1.79 -38.67 84.64
C LYS A 7 -1.94 -37.15 84.71
N THR A 8 -0.89 -36.39 84.35
CA THR A 8 -0.93 -34.92 84.17
C THR A 8 -1.63 -34.48 82.94
N ILE A 9 -1.54 -35.27 81.84
CA ILE A 9 -2.22 -35.00 80.60
C ILE A 9 -3.71 -35.29 80.64
N THR A 10 -4.14 -36.38 81.35
CA THR A 10 -5.56 -36.78 81.51
C THR A 10 -6.30 -36.00 82.55
N ASN A 11 -5.61 -35.38 83.54
CA ASN A 11 -6.27 -34.57 84.53
C ASN A 11 -6.76 -33.24 83.93
N ASN A 12 -8.08 -32.96 84.07
CA ASN A 12 -8.76 -31.79 83.51
C ASN A 12 -8.64 -31.72 81.96
N PHE A 13 -8.70 -32.87 81.26
CA PHE A 13 -8.56 -32.99 79.82
C PHE A 13 -9.55 -32.09 79.02
N SER A 14 -10.80 -31.99 79.55
CA SER A 14 -11.82 -31.10 78.94
C SER A 14 -11.42 -29.62 78.99
N LEU A 15 -10.80 -29.16 80.08
CA LEU A 15 -10.33 -27.80 80.20
C LEU A 15 -9.12 -27.51 79.32
N LYS A 16 -8.27 -28.53 79.10
CA LYS A 16 -7.14 -28.39 78.13
C LYS A 16 -7.60 -28.31 76.72
N ILE A 17 -8.59 -29.13 76.33
CA ILE A 17 -9.23 -29.03 75.02
C ILE A 17 -9.88 -27.66 74.85
N LEU A 18 -10.63 -27.20 75.87
CA LEU A 18 -11.23 -25.87 75.83
C LEU A 18 -10.18 -24.77 75.68
N ALA A 19 -9.04 -24.86 76.40
CA ALA A 19 -7.95 -23.90 76.24
C ALA A 19 -7.31 -23.90 74.85
N VAL A 20 -7.14 -25.08 74.24
CA VAL A 20 -6.64 -25.20 72.83
C VAL A 20 -7.64 -24.59 71.84
N ILE A 21 -8.93 -24.90 72.01
CA ILE A 21 -9.99 -24.33 71.20
C ILE A 21 -9.99 -22.81 71.34
N LEU A 22 -9.89 -22.27 72.51
CA LEU A 22 -9.88 -20.85 72.78
C LEU A 22 -8.63 -20.16 72.24
N ALA A 23 -7.45 -20.83 72.31
CA ALA A 23 -6.21 -20.36 71.70
C ALA A 23 -6.30 -20.32 70.19
N VAL A 24 -6.89 -21.34 69.58
CA VAL A 24 -7.13 -21.37 68.10
C VAL A 24 -8.11 -20.27 67.70
N VAL A 25 -9.18 -20.07 68.43
CA VAL A 25 -10.15 -19.00 68.15
C VAL A 25 -9.49 -17.62 68.28
N LEU A 26 -8.72 -17.39 69.37
CA LEU A 26 -7.97 -16.15 69.51
C LEU A 26 -6.94 -15.94 68.43
N TRP A 27 -6.23 -17.00 67.99
CA TRP A 27 -5.27 -16.94 66.96
C TRP A 27 -5.93 -16.56 65.59
N VAL A 28 -7.08 -17.16 65.27
CA VAL A 28 -7.88 -16.81 64.08
C VAL A 28 -8.38 -15.36 64.18
N VAL A 29 -8.83 -14.90 65.30
CA VAL A 29 -9.26 -13.51 65.52
C VAL A 29 -8.10 -12.53 65.31
N VAL A 30 -6.94 -12.81 65.90
CA VAL A 30 -5.74 -11.95 65.75
C VAL A 30 -5.30 -11.88 64.29
N ILE A 31 -5.23 -13.01 63.59
CA ILE A 31 -4.86 -13.01 62.15
C ILE A 31 -5.86 -12.20 61.32
N ASN A 32 -7.17 -12.31 61.58
CA ASN A 32 -8.18 -11.52 60.87
C ASN A 32 -8.11 -10.00 61.18
N ILE A 33 -7.55 -9.61 62.32
CA ILE A 33 -7.34 -8.20 62.67
C ILE A 33 -6.06 -7.64 62.00
N ASP A 34 -4.97 -8.43 62.00
CA ASP A 34 -3.67 -7.99 61.48
C ASP A 34 -3.61 -7.99 59.94
N ASP A 35 -4.18 -9.01 59.27
CA ASP A 35 -4.17 -9.15 57.81
C ASP A 35 -5.56 -9.57 57.29
N PRO A 36 -6.55 -8.64 57.32
CA PRO A 36 -7.91 -8.96 56.92
C PRO A 36 -8.01 -9.27 55.42
N THR A 37 -8.88 -10.22 55.09
CA THR A 37 -9.25 -10.48 53.70
C THR A 37 -10.07 -9.32 53.19
N THR A 38 -9.63 -8.75 52.06
CA THR A 38 -10.27 -7.60 51.40
C THR A 38 -10.55 -7.93 49.95
N SER A 39 -11.36 -7.11 49.29
CA SER A 39 -11.63 -7.24 47.85
C SER A 39 -11.15 -6.01 47.11
N LYS A 40 -10.37 -6.23 46.07
CA LYS A 40 -9.84 -5.17 45.17
C LYS A 40 -10.16 -5.49 43.74
N THR A 41 -10.43 -4.45 42.96
CA THR A 41 -10.69 -4.58 41.52
C THR A 41 -9.41 -4.49 40.73
N TYR A 42 -9.27 -5.39 39.74
CA TYR A 42 -8.17 -5.44 38.80
C TYR A 42 -8.73 -5.42 37.37
N THR A 43 -7.90 -5.06 36.43
CA THR A 43 -8.23 -5.05 35.02
C THR A 43 -7.14 -5.74 34.19
N THR A 44 -7.52 -6.48 33.18
CA THR A 44 -6.56 -7.10 32.26
C THR A 44 -7.17 -7.27 30.87
N ASN A 45 -6.33 -7.37 29.86
CA ASN A 45 -6.77 -7.69 28.49
C ASN A 45 -7.13 -9.17 28.40
N VAL A 46 -8.18 -9.45 27.63
CA VAL A 46 -8.58 -10.81 27.31
C VAL A 46 -7.78 -11.27 26.10
N VAL A 47 -7.18 -12.44 26.20
CA VAL A 47 -6.50 -13.12 25.10
C VAL A 47 -7.43 -14.21 24.56
N ALA A 48 -7.73 -14.15 23.28
CA ALA A 48 -8.49 -15.20 22.60
C ALA A 48 -7.58 -16.41 22.34
N GLU A 49 -8.03 -17.59 22.77
CA GLU A 49 -7.38 -18.88 22.54
C GLU A 49 -8.19 -19.70 21.54
N ASN A 50 -7.57 -20.70 20.87
CA ASN A 50 -8.21 -21.61 19.92
C ASN A 50 -8.94 -20.88 18.77
N THR A 51 -8.36 -19.77 18.30
CA THR A 51 -8.97 -18.94 17.22
C THR A 51 -9.10 -19.70 15.90
N ASP A 52 -8.30 -20.75 15.70
CA ASP A 52 -8.40 -21.64 14.54
C ASP A 52 -9.76 -22.35 14.43
N TYR A 53 -10.48 -22.52 15.55
CA TYR A 53 -11.84 -23.04 15.53
C TYR A 53 -12.77 -22.15 14.69
N ILE A 54 -12.72 -20.85 14.86
CA ILE A 54 -13.52 -19.88 14.10
C ILE A 54 -13.11 -19.86 12.62
N THR A 55 -11.78 -19.84 12.36
CA THR A 55 -11.28 -19.83 10.99
C THR A 55 -11.56 -21.14 10.24
N SER A 56 -11.61 -22.30 10.93
CA SER A 56 -11.99 -23.59 10.34
C SER A 56 -13.44 -23.64 9.87
N GLN A 57 -14.31 -22.83 10.50
CA GLN A 57 -15.70 -22.65 10.10
C GLN A 57 -15.89 -21.60 9.00
N ASN A 58 -14.81 -21.13 8.40
CA ASN A 58 -14.81 -20.06 7.42
C ASN A 58 -15.43 -18.75 7.94
N LYS A 59 -15.25 -18.48 9.24
CA LYS A 59 -15.71 -17.27 9.90
C LYS A 59 -14.54 -16.38 10.29
N TYR A 60 -14.84 -15.09 10.45
CA TYR A 60 -14.00 -14.06 11.03
C TYR A 60 -14.69 -13.54 12.28
N TYR A 61 -13.93 -13.27 13.33
CA TYR A 61 -14.46 -12.68 14.57
C TYR A 61 -13.79 -11.34 14.86
N GLU A 62 -14.54 -10.45 15.45
CA GLU A 62 -14.06 -9.18 15.95
C GLU A 62 -14.59 -8.94 17.37
N PRO A 63 -13.72 -8.66 18.36
CA PRO A 63 -14.17 -8.23 19.68
C PRO A 63 -14.95 -6.92 19.58
N LEU A 64 -16.13 -6.90 20.21
CA LEU A 64 -17.00 -5.71 20.24
C LEU A 64 -16.56 -4.77 21.37
N ASP A 65 -16.61 -3.48 21.11
CA ASP A 65 -16.51 -2.35 22.05
C ASP A 65 -15.72 -2.64 23.33
N SER A 66 -14.52 -2.45 23.48
CA SER A 66 -13.76 -2.58 24.74
C SER A 66 -13.96 -3.91 25.54
N SER A 67 -14.72 -4.90 24.99
CA SER A 67 -14.92 -6.20 25.66
C SER A 67 -13.62 -7.02 25.76
N ASN A 68 -12.59 -6.58 25.03
CA ASN A 68 -11.23 -7.10 25.16
C ASN A 68 -10.51 -6.70 26.45
N VAL A 69 -11.10 -5.81 27.28
CA VAL A 69 -10.59 -5.43 28.59
C VAL A 69 -11.64 -5.78 29.64
N VAL A 70 -11.30 -6.66 30.54
CA VAL A 70 -12.22 -7.08 31.61
C VAL A 70 -11.79 -6.52 32.94
N SER A 71 -12.80 -6.10 33.73
CA SER A 71 -12.64 -5.67 35.12
C SER A 71 -13.24 -6.72 36.04
N PHE A 72 -12.47 -7.17 37.00
CA PHE A 72 -12.88 -8.25 37.90
C PHE A 72 -12.43 -7.96 39.34
N ARG A 73 -13.13 -8.56 40.28
CA ARG A 73 -12.86 -8.40 41.70
C ARG A 73 -12.15 -9.63 42.26
N VAL A 74 -11.11 -9.41 43.03
CA VAL A 74 -10.29 -10.43 43.64
C VAL A 74 -10.38 -10.26 45.15
N SER A 75 -10.60 -11.36 45.85
CA SER A 75 -10.55 -11.45 47.33
C SER A 75 -9.23 -12.10 47.72
N ALA A 76 -8.48 -11.42 48.58
CA ALA A 76 -7.21 -11.88 49.15
C ALA A 76 -6.89 -11.14 50.44
N ALA A 77 -5.91 -11.62 51.23
CA ALA A 77 -5.37 -10.90 52.36
C ALA A 77 -4.77 -9.55 51.92
N ARG A 78 -4.84 -8.54 52.76
CA ARG A 78 -4.35 -7.19 52.44
C ARG A 78 -2.89 -7.20 52.04
N SER A 79 -2.03 -7.94 52.74
CA SER A 79 -0.62 -8.08 52.42
C SER A 79 -0.38 -8.63 50.99
N VAL A 80 -1.22 -9.54 50.52
CA VAL A 80 -1.17 -10.08 49.14
C VAL A 80 -1.60 -9.03 48.13
N HIS A 81 -2.63 -8.22 48.42
CA HIS A 81 -3.07 -7.14 47.53
C HIS A 81 -2.02 -6.03 47.35
N ASP A 82 -1.18 -5.79 48.38
CA ASP A 82 -0.11 -4.79 48.31
C ASP A 82 1.02 -5.20 47.32
N GLU A 83 1.17 -6.50 47.05
CA GLU A 83 2.15 -7.06 46.13
C GLU A 83 1.59 -7.39 44.73
N LEU A 84 0.26 -7.35 44.55
CA LEU A 84 -0.41 -7.67 43.32
C LEU A 84 -0.65 -6.45 42.45
N SER A 85 -0.40 -6.63 41.14
CA SER A 85 -0.70 -5.68 40.06
C SER A 85 -1.61 -6.30 39.01
N ASN A 86 -2.12 -5.49 38.06
CA ASN A 86 -2.90 -5.99 36.93
C ASN A 86 -2.12 -7.01 36.09
N ALA A 87 -0.79 -6.90 35.96
CA ALA A 87 0.06 -7.80 35.21
C ALA A 87 0.15 -9.22 35.77
N ASP A 88 -0.20 -9.40 37.07
CA ASP A 88 -0.19 -10.69 37.75
C ASP A 88 -1.42 -11.56 37.44
N PHE A 89 -2.33 -11.04 36.59
CA PHE A 89 -3.51 -11.76 36.13
C PHE A 89 -3.45 -12.01 34.62
N SER A 90 -4.10 -13.08 34.18
CA SER A 90 -4.35 -13.43 32.78
C SER A 90 -5.83 -13.70 32.60
N ALA A 91 -6.42 -13.14 31.57
CA ALA A 91 -7.79 -13.45 31.18
C ALA A 91 -7.75 -14.11 29.80
N THR A 92 -8.33 -15.29 29.66
CA THR A 92 -8.39 -16.04 28.42
C THR A 92 -9.84 -16.33 28.03
N ALA A 93 -10.13 -16.27 26.75
CA ALA A 93 -11.42 -16.63 26.16
C ALA A 93 -11.18 -17.71 25.12
N ASP A 94 -11.66 -18.91 25.37
CA ASP A 94 -11.53 -20.04 24.47
C ASP A 94 -12.63 -20.02 23.43
N MET A 95 -12.27 -19.80 22.17
CA MET A 95 -13.19 -19.65 21.03
C MET A 95 -13.96 -20.92 20.71
N GLU A 96 -13.55 -22.10 21.19
CA GLU A 96 -14.35 -23.32 21.08
C GLU A 96 -15.64 -23.26 21.91
N ASN A 97 -15.67 -22.41 22.95
CA ASN A 97 -16.82 -22.21 23.83
C ASN A 97 -17.67 -21.00 23.46
N ILE A 98 -17.66 -20.58 22.19
CA ILE A 98 -18.47 -19.47 21.73
C ILE A 98 -19.95 -19.78 21.80
N GLU A 99 -20.74 -18.88 22.34
CA GLU A 99 -22.18 -19.02 22.52
C GLU A 99 -22.90 -17.84 21.84
N TYR A 100 -24.08 -18.10 21.30
CA TYR A 100 -24.97 -17.03 20.84
C TYR A 100 -25.93 -16.66 21.95
N ASP A 101 -25.94 -15.39 22.34
CA ASP A 101 -26.87 -14.87 23.33
C ASP A 101 -28.13 -14.33 22.63
N GLU A 102 -29.22 -15.08 22.71
CA GLU A 102 -30.50 -14.69 22.12
C GLU A 102 -31.07 -13.38 22.69
N GLY A 103 -30.69 -13.03 23.94
CA GLY A 103 -31.19 -11.83 24.61
C GLY A 103 -30.56 -10.56 24.08
N SER A 104 -29.27 -10.57 23.77
CA SER A 104 -28.52 -9.43 23.23
C SER A 104 -28.35 -9.50 21.71
N GLY A 105 -28.53 -10.67 21.10
CA GLY A 105 -28.34 -10.87 19.65
C GLY A 105 -26.86 -10.90 19.22
N ILE A 106 -25.93 -11.11 20.16
CA ILE A 106 -24.48 -11.11 19.92
C ILE A 106 -23.86 -12.45 20.33
N TYR A 107 -22.71 -12.75 19.77
CA TYR A 107 -21.89 -13.88 20.21
C TYR A 107 -21.03 -13.48 21.40
N ARG A 108 -20.84 -14.40 22.34
CA ARG A 108 -20.02 -14.20 23.51
C ARG A 108 -19.21 -15.43 23.85
N VAL A 109 -18.02 -15.22 24.42
CA VAL A 109 -17.11 -16.29 24.85
C VAL A 109 -16.85 -16.13 26.34
N PRO A 110 -17.04 -17.18 27.16
CA PRO A 110 -16.76 -17.10 28.61
C PRO A 110 -15.28 -16.78 28.84
N VAL A 111 -15.01 -15.80 29.72
CA VAL A 111 -13.65 -15.41 30.10
C VAL A 111 -13.24 -16.16 31.36
N THR A 112 -12.09 -16.83 31.32
CA THR A 112 -11.43 -17.44 32.45
C THR A 112 -10.31 -16.54 32.95
N ILE A 113 -10.33 -16.23 34.25
CA ILE A 113 -9.29 -15.39 34.87
C ILE A 113 -8.41 -16.28 35.74
N THR A 114 -7.10 -16.18 35.52
CA THR A 114 -6.10 -16.91 36.30
C THR A 114 -5.10 -15.95 36.92
N ALA A 115 -4.71 -16.20 38.16
CA ALA A 115 -3.63 -15.49 38.84
C ALA A 115 -2.30 -16.18 38.54
N LYS A 116 -1.33 -15.44 38.01
CA LYS A 116 0.04 -15.92 37.73
C LYS A 116 0.88 -16.02 38.99
N ARG A 117 0.56 -15.19 39.99
CA ARG A 117 1.20 -15.18 41.30
C ARG A 117 0.15 -15.39 42.39
N TYR A 118 0.54 -16.04 43.49
CA TYR A 118 -0.34 -16.28 44.65
C TYR A 118 -1.67 -16.99 44.30
N SER A 119 -1.70 -17.85 43.30
CA SER A 119 -2.92 -18.52 42.81
C SER A 119 -3.71 -19.26 43.86
N ASN A 120 -3.03 -19.77 44.93
CA ASN A 120 -3.63 -20.44 46.10
C ASN A 120 -4.07 -19.50 47.24
N LYS A 121 -3.74 -18.19 47.15
CA LYS A 121 -4.07 -17.17 48.15
C LYS A 121 -5.05 -16.12 47.62
N VAL A 122 -5.40 -16.16 46.37
CA VAL A 122 -6.33 -15.23 45.74
C VAL A 122 -7.56 -15.98 45.24
N SER A 123 -8.71 -15.36 45.32
CA SER A 123 -9.96 -15.87 44.78
C SER A 123 -10.65 -14.81 43.92
N VAL A 124 -10.96 -15.14 42.68
CA VAL A 124 -11.76 -14.29 41.81
C VAL A 124 -13.23 -14.40 42.24
N VAL A 125 -13.82 -13.29 42.62
CA VAL A 125 -15.20 -13.21 43.16
C VAL A 125 -16.15 -12.45 42.27
N SER A 126 -15.80 -12.28 40.99
CA SER A 126 -16.64 -11.63 39.97
C SER A 126 -17.71 -12.58 39.45
N LYS A 127 -18.79 -12.00 38.91
CA LYS A 127 -19.70 -12.75 38.03
C LYS A 127 -18.95 -13.24 36.79
N GLN A 128 -19.53 -14.22 36.07
CA GLN A 128 -19.01 -14.67 34.81
C GLN A 128 -18.86 -13.46 33.86
N LEU A 129 -17.65 -13.31 33.31
CA LEU A 129 -17.31 -12.30 32.33
C LEU A 129 -17.29 -12.93 30.95
N TYR A 130 -17.57 -12.16 29.94
CA TYR A 130 -17.62 -12.60 28.57
C TYR A 130 -16.81 -11.66 27.67
N LEU A 131 -16.17 -12.21 26.68
CA LEU A 131 -15.67 -11.51 25.51
C LEU A 131 -16.82 -11.49 24.49
N GLU A 132 -17.36 -10.33 24.19
CA GLU A 132 -18.40 -10.14 23.18
C GLU A 132 -17.74 -10.01 21.81
N VAL A 133 -18.24 -10.74 20.82
CA VAL A 133 -17.66 -10.78 19.48
C VAL A 133 -18.73 -10.69 18.41
N ALA A 134 -18.43 -9.96 17.34
CA ALA A 134 -19.15 -10.07 16.09
C ALA A 134 -18.56 -11.22 15.26
N LEU A 135 -19.41 -12.03 14.64
CA LEU A 135 -19.02 -13.05 13.67
C LEU A 135 -19.54 -12.67 12.30
N GLU A 136 -18.69 -12.77 11.30
CA GLU A 136 -19.09 -12.69 9.90
C GLU A 136 -18.39 -13.75 9.04
N ASP A 137 -18.84 -13.90 7.80
CA ASP A 137 -18.18 -14.80 6.86
C ASP A 137 -16.78 -14.32 6.52
N ARG A 138 -15.86 -15.24 6.35
CA ARG A 138 -14.51 -14.94 5.87
C ARG A 138 -14.52 -14.84 4.36
N GLY A 139 -14.24 -13.65 3.86
CA GLY A 139 -14.03 -13.39 2.44
C GLY A 139 -12.58 -13.70 2.03
N THR A 140 -12.43 -14.07 0.75
CA THR A 140 -11.11 -14.17 0.10
C THR A 140 -11.23 -13.69 -1.33
N CYS A 141 -10.34 -12.81 -1.74
CA CYS A 141 -10.21 -12.38 -3.13
C CYS A 141 -8.75 -12.43 -3.60
N GLN A 142 -8.56 -12.40 -4.91
CA GLN A 142 -7.25 -12.24 -5.54
C GLN A 142 -7.29 -11.03 -6.46
N LYS A 143 -6.31 -10.14 -6.32
CA LYS A 143 -6.17 -8.92 -7.14
C LYS A 143 -4.79 -8.87 -7.74
N ALA A 144 -4.71 -8.47 -9.01
CA ALA A 144 -3.45 -8.13 -9.63
C ALA A 144 -3.00 -6.77 -9.10
N ILE A 145 -1.74 -6.69 -8.66
CA ILE A 145 -1.16 -5.43 -8.21
C ILE A 145 -0.72 -4.64 -9.44
N THR A 146 -1.12 -3.39 -9.52
CA THR A 146 -0.69 -2.44 -10.56
C THR A 146 0.45 -1.59 -10.03
N ALA A 147 1.53 -1.48 -10.81
CA ALA A 147 2.62 -0.57 -10.49
C ALA A 147 2.25 0.87 -10.86
N ALA A 148 2.51 1.79 -9.96
CA ALA A 148 2.34 3.22 -10.17
C ALA A 148 3.61 3.98 -9.74
N THR A 149 3.76 5.21 -10.19
CA THR A 149 4.87 6.09 -9.81
C THR A 149 4.37 7.34 -9.11
N LYS A 150 5.19 7.88 -8.23
CA LYS A 150 4.98 9.16 -7.56
C LYS A 150 6.22 10.03 -7.76
N GLY A 151 5.98 11.32 -8.02
CA GLY A 151 7.05 12.29 -8.24
C GLY A 151 7.42 12.43 -9.72
N THR A 152 8.39 13.30 -10.01
CA THR A 152 8.93 13.60 -11.33
C THR A 152 10.40 13.19 -11.38
N VAL A 153 10.82 12.58 -12.49
CA VAL A 153 12.22 12.24 -12.70
C VAL A 153 13.06 13.53 -12.91
N MET A 154 14.38 13.41 -12.82
CA MET A 154 15.30 14.52 -13.03
C MET A 154 15.12 15.16 -14.43
N ASP A 155 15.36 16.45 -14.54
CA ASP A 155 15.39 17.16 -15.83
C ASP A 155 16.39 16.49 -16.78
N GLY A 156 15.96 16.31 -18.05
CA GLY A 156 16.73 15.58 -19.05
C GLY A 156 16.51 14.06 -19.00
N CYS A 157 15.64 13.58 -18.12
CA CYS A 157 15.23 12.20 -18.02
C CYS A 157 13.72 12.05 -18.27
N ALA A 158 13.31 10.84 -18.57
CA ALA A 158 11.89 10.46 -18.70
C ALA A 158 11.67 9.05 -18.18
N LEU A 159 10.46 8.80 -17.67
CA LEU A 159 10.05 7.49 -17.22
C LEU A 159 9.97 6.51 -18.39
N GLY A 160 10.63 5.38 -18.26
CA GLY A 160 10.54 4.24 -19.17
C GLY A 160 9.49 3.24 -18.71
N THR A 161 9.84 1.96 -18.70
CA THR A 161 8.97 0.87 -18.23
C THR A 161 8.93 0.82 -16.70
N VAL A 162 7.71 0.69 -16.17
CA VAL A 162 7.49 0.46 -14.73
C VAL A 162 6.81 -0.89 -14.56
N GLN A 163 7.42 -1.77 -13.78
CA GLN A 163 6.93 -3.13 -13.62
C GLN A 163 7.16 -3.69 -12.23
N ILE A 164 6.32 -4.64 -11.84
CA ILE A 164 6.51 -5.42 -10.63
C ILE A 164 7.51 -6.56 -10.94
N VAL A 165 8.51 -6.68 -10.09
CA VAL A 165 9.51 -7.76 -10.17
C VAL A 165 9.02 -8.94 -9.33
N GLY A 166 8.71 -10.05 -10.00
CA GLY A 166 8.19 -11.25 -9.37
C GLY A 166 6.67 -11.39 -9.48
N SER A 167 6.03 -11.89 -8.40
CA SER A 167 4.57 -12.10 -8.41
C SER A 167 3.83 -10.78 -8.21
N ASN A 168 2.90 -10.50 -9.09
CA ASN A 168 1.98 -9.37 -8.99
C ASN A 168 0.58 -9.77 -8.48
N LEU A 169 0.40 -11.02 -8.02
CA LEU A 169 -0.89 -11.51 -7.58
C LEU A 169 -0.97 -11.46 -6.04
N LEU A 170 -1.85 -10.62 -5.52
CA LEU A 170 -2.13 -10.46 -4.11
C LEU A 170 -3.38 -11.23 -3.72
N LYS A 171 -3.24 -12.20 -2.83
CA LYS A 171 -4.38 -12.86 -2.19
C LYS A 171 -4.68 -12.11 -0.88
N VAL A 172 -5.94 -11.70 -0.72
CA VAL A 172 -6.45 -10.98 0.45
C VAL A 172 -7.51 -11.83 1.11
N SER A 173 -7.48 -11.95 2.42
CA SER A 173 -8.52 -12.62 3.21
C SER A 173 -8.81 -11.83 4.49
N GLY A 174 -10.06 -11.88 4.95
CA GLY A 174 -10.54 -11.16 6.12
C GLY A 174 -12.05 -11.14 6.19
N PRO A 175 -12.65 -10.15 6.88
CA PRO A 175 -14.09 -9.94 6.91
C PRO A 175 -14.68 -9.83 5.51
N ALA A 176 -15.75 -10.58 5.21
CA ALA A 176 -16.36 -10.57 3.88
C ALA A 176 -16.88 -9.18 3.50
N SER A 177 -17.36 -8.43 4.48
CA SER A 177 -17.82 -7.04 4.32
C SER A 177 -16.73 -6.13 3.77
N ILE A 178 -15.48 -6.29 4.22
CA ILE A 178 -14.33 -5.49 3.74
C ILE A 178 -13.77 -6.06 2.45
N VAL A 179 -13.58 -7.39 2.38
CA VAL A 179 -13.00 -8.04 1.20
C VAL A 179 -13.82 -7.80 -0.06
N SER A 180 -15.16 -7.73 0.05
CA SER A 180 -16.05 -7.46 -1.08
C SER A 180 -15.95 -6.04 -1.63
N GLN A 181 -15.44 -5.09 -0.87
CA GLN A 181 -15.24 -3.70 -1.29
C GLN A 181 -13.94 -3.50 -2.09
N ILE A 182 -13.01 -4.46 -2.02
CA ILE A 182 -11.71 -4.33 -2.69
C ILE A 182 -11.89 -4.38 -4.20
N ASP A 183 -11.57 -3.29 -4.88
CA ASP A 183 -11.59 -3.21 -6.34
C ASP A 183 -10.19 -3.34 -6.93
N THR A 184 -9.23 -2.54 -6.51
CA THR A 184 -7.87 -2.51 -7.04
C THR A 184 -6.80 -2.60 -5.97
N ALA A 185 -5.61 -3.08 -6.36
CA ALA A 185 -4.40 -3.07 -5.55
C ALA A 185 -3.31 -2.31 -6.31
N VAL A 186 -2.74 -1.28 -5.70
CA VAL A 186 -1.72 -0.43 -6.34
C VAL A 186 -0.48 -0.36 -5.46
N ALA A 187 0.67 -0.54 -6.08
CA ALA A 187 1.96 -0.36 -5.43
C ALA A 187 2.69 0.82 -6.10
N THR A 188 3.08 1.82 -5.32
CA THR A 188 3.62 3.08 -5.83
C THR A 188 5.08 3.25 -5.46
N ILE A 189 5.95 3.39 -6.47
CA ILE A 189 7.37 3.70 -6.30
C ILE A 189 7.61 5.21 -6.44
N ASN A 190 8.48 5.76 -5.61
CA ASN A 190 8.87 7.16 -5.71
C ASN A 190 10.04 7.31 -6.70
N VAL A 191 9.84 8.14 -7.72
CA VAL A 191 10.83 8.44 -8.76
C VAL A 191 11.32 9.89 -8.73
N GLU A 192 10.98 10.64 -7.68
CA GLU A 192 11.32 12.06 -7.55
C GLU A 192 12.82 12.32 -7.65
N GLY A 193 13.22 13.12 -8.63
CA GLY A 193 14.61 13.50 -8.86
C GLY A 193 15.55 12.38 -9.33
N MET A 194 15.00 11.19 -9.66
CA MET A 194 15.79 10.05 -10.12
C MET A 194 16.32 10.28 -11.54
N SER A 195 17.60 9.91 -11.76
CA SER A 195 18.29 9.99 -13.06
C SER A 195 18.77 8.64 -13.57
N THR A 196 18.60 7.58 -12.78
CA THR A 196 18.96 6.19 -13.10
C THR A 196 17.85 5.27 -12.65
N ASP A 197 17.83 4.06 -13.21
CA ASP A 197 16.88 3.03 -12.84
C ASP A 197 16.82 2.83 -11.33
N VAL A 198 15.61 2.65 -10.82
CA VAL A 198 15.34 2.45 -9.41
C VAL A 198 14.51 1.18 -9.20
N THR A 199 14.87 0.42 -8.18
CA THR A 199 14.07 -0.70 -7.70
C THR A 199 13.86 -0.54 -6.20
N ASP A 200 12.60 -0.61 -5.77
CA ASP A 200 12.24 -0.45 -4.36
C ASP A 200 11.17 -1.47 -3.95
N SER A 201 11.16 -1.77 -2.66
CA SER A 201 10.18 -2.67 -2.03
C SER A 201 9.10 -1.84 -1.36
N VAL A 202 7.90 -1.88 -1.90
CA VAL A 202 6.78 -1.04 -1.48
C VAL A 202 5.60 -1.87 -1.00
N VAL A 203 4.83 -1.33 -0.05
CA VAL A 203 3.60 -1.93 0.45
C VAL A 203 2.47 -1.65 -0.53
N PRO A 204 1.75 -2.67 -1.03
CA PRO A 204 0.58 -2.45 -1.87
C PRO A 204 -0.56 -1.83 -1.07
N VAL A 205 -1.24 -0.86 -1.65
CA VAL A 205 -2.43 -0.18 -1.11
C VAL A 205 -3.66 -0.69 -1.82
N LEU A 206 -4.69 -1.01 -1.06
CA LEU A 206 -5.98 -1.48 -1.58
C LEU A 206 -6.95 -0.31 -1.70
N TYR A 207 -7.74 -0.30 -2.77
CA TYR A 207 -8.75 0.71 -3.04
C TYR A 207 -10.09 0.07 -3.33
N ASP A 208 -11.16 0.77 -2.97
CA ASP A 208 -12.52 0.45 -3.38
C ASP A 208 -12.82 0.98 -4.80
N ALA A 209 -14.04 0.73 -5.29
CA ALA A 209 -14.48 1.17 -6.62
C ALA A 209 -14.58 2.71 -6.75
N ASP A 210 -14.69 3.43 -5.64
CA ASP A 210 -14.74 4.90 -5.59
C ASP A 210 -13.33 5.51 -5.46
N GLY A 211 -12.28 4.69 -5.34
CA GLY A 211 -10.89 5.13 -5.20
C GLY A 211 -10.47 5.49 -3.78
N ASN A 212 -11.26 5.13 -2.76
CA ASN A 212 -10.87 5.33 -1.37
C ASN A 212 -9.96 4.19 -0.90
N VAL A 213 -9.03 4.52 0.00
CA VAL A 213 -8.12 3.54 0.60
C VAL A 213 -8.87 2.67 1.59
N ILE A 214 -8.71 1.34 1.46
CA ILE A 214 -9.26 0.35 2.38
C ILE A 214 -8.27 0.11 3.52
N ASP A 215 -8.77 0.15 4.76
CA ASP A 215 -7.99 -0.21 5.94
C ASP A 215 -7.66 -1.71 5.93
N THR A 216 -6.37 -2.02 6.01
CA THR A 216 -5.86 -3.39 5.97
C THR A 216 -5.62 -4.01 7.35
N THR A 217 -5.93 -3.31 8.44
CA THR A 217 -5.68 -3.79 9.83
C THR A 217 -6.39 -5.11 10.14
N LYS A 218 -7.55 -5.33 9.53
CA LYS A 218 -8.37 -6.55 9.68
C LYS A 218 -8.16 -7.56 8.54
N LEU A 219 -7.25 -7.27 7.61
CA LEU A 219 -7.00 -8.10 6.43
C LEU A 219 -5.68 -8.87 6.58
N THR A 220 -5.65 -10.08 6.03
CA THR A 220 -4.43 -10.85 5.86
C THR A 220 -4.04 -10.82 4.39
N LEU A 221 -2.86 -10.28 4.09
CA LEU A 221 -2.31 -10.19 2.75
C LEU A 221 -1.26 -11.29 2.54
N SER A 222 -1.27 -11.92 1.37
CA SER A 222 -0.26 -12.94 1.02
C SER A 222 1.13 -12.35 0.77
N LEU A 223 1.21 -11.06 0.47
CA LEU A 223 2.44 -10.30 0.26
C LEU A 223 2.36 -9.04 1.11
N SER A 224 3.32 -8.83 1.98
CA SER A 224 3.45 -7.59 2.77
C SER A 224 4.07 -6.45 1.95
N THR A 225 4.96 -6.79 1.02
CA THR A 225 5.63 -5.86 0.11
C THR A 225 5.79 -6.48 -1.26
N VAL A 226 5.95 -5.65 -2.29
CA VAL A 226 6.29 -6.03 -3.65
C VAL A 226 7.44 -5.18 -4.16
N ASN A 227 8.31 -5.77 -4.97
CA ASN A 227 9.41 -5.05 -5.60
C ASN A 227 8.92 -4.43 -6.90
N ILE A 228 9.12 -3.14 -7.06
CA ILE A 228 8.84 -2.41 -8.30
C ILE A 228 10.16 -1.93 -8.88
N SER A 229 10.33 -2.14 -10.20
CA SER A 229 11.43 -1.55 -10.97
C SER A 229 10.87 -0.48 -11.88
N ALA A 230 11.43 0.71 -11.82
CA ALA A 230 11.15 1.82 -12.72
C ALA A 230 12.41 2.15 -13.51
N GLN A 231 12.30 2.04 -14.84
CA GLN A 231 13.37 2.41 -15.75
C GLN A 231 13.37 3.92 -15.95
N ILE A 232 14.54 4.54 -15.89
CA ILE A 232 14.73 5.98 -16.13
C ILE A 232 15.60 6.15 -17.37
N LEU A 233 15.02 6.70 -18.43
CA LEU A 233 15.64 6.92 -19.73
C LEU A 233 16.10 8.37 -19.85
N ASN A 234 17.19 8.60 -20.59
CA ASN A 234 17.59 9.95 -21.00
C ASN A 234 16.65 10.49 -22.06
N THR A 235 16.59 11.82 -22.19
CA THR A 235 15.83 12.49 -23.24
C THR A 235 16.75 13.31 -24.13
N LYS A 236 16.32 13.49 -25.39
CA LYS A 236 17.01 14.31 -26.37
C LYS A 236 16.00 14.99 -27.28
N ASP A 237 16.18 16.28 -27.53
CA ASP A 237 15.46 17.00 -28.58
C ASP A 237 16.14 16.74 -29.91
N VAL A 238 15.37 16.26 -30.90
CA VAL A 238 15.86 15.83 -32.19
C VAL A 238 15.06 16.53 -33.29
N PRO A 239 15.71 17.15 -34.26
CA PRO A 239 15.02 17.82 -35.36
C PRO A 239 14.30 16.82 -36.27
N LEU A 240 13.12 17.23 -36.76
CA LEU A 240 12.35 16.54 -37.78
C LEU A 240 12.73 17.10 -39.16
N GLU A 241 13.00 16.21 -40.10
CA GLU A 241 13.20 16.58 -41.50
C GLU A 241 12.10 15.97 -42.33
N PHE A 242 11.42 16.82 -43.10
CA PHE A 242 10.40 16.44 -44.06
C PHE A 242 10.91 16.75 -45.47
N GLU A 243 10.89 15.76 -46.35
CA GLU A 243 11.21 15.92 -47.76
C GLU A 243 9.92 15.73 -48.58
N ALA A 244 9.72 16.60 -49.55
CA ALA A 244 8.60 16.47 -50.48
C ALA A 244 9.01 15.61 -51.69
N LYS A 245 8.06 14.81 -52.19
CA LYS A 245 8.23 14.01 -53.42
C LYS A 245 7.55 14.69 -54.58
N GLY A 246 8.23 14.66 -55.73
CA GLY A 246 7.69 15.20 -56.98
C GLY A 246 7.91 16.70 -57.15
N GLU A 247 7.28 17.28 -58.16
CA GLU A 247 7.31 18.69 -58.48
C GLU A 247 5.89 19.25 -58.61
N PRO A 248 5.63 20.50 -58.19
CA PRO A 248 4.36 21.16 -58.42
C PRO A 248 4.01 21.25 -59.90
N ALA A 249 2.78 21.65 -60.21
CA ALA A 249 2.34 21.88 -61.58
C ALA A 249 3.19 22.93 -62.33
N ASP A 250 3.22 22.86 -63.65
CA ASP A 250 3.91 23.87 -64.47
C ASP A 250 3.50 25.29 -64.11
N GLY A 251 4.50 26.14 -63.79
CA GLY A 251 4.28 27.51 -63.41
C GLY A 251 4.15 27.71 -61.90
N TYR A 252 4.37 26.68 -61.09
CA TYR A 252 4.41 26.72 -59.61
C TYR A 252 5.76 26.23 -59.11
N VAL A 253 6.12 26.63 -57.89
CA VAL A 253 7.38 26.24 -57.23
C VAL A 253 7.12 25.94 -55.77
N LEU A 254 7.75 24.91 -55.23
CA LEU A 254 7.82 24.65 -53.79
C LEU A 254 8.72 25.71 -53.15
N THR A 255 8.18 26.52 -52.24
CA THR A 255 8.93 27.58 -51.55
C THR A 255 9.43 27.11 -50.18
N GLY A 256 8.81 26.07 -49.60
CA GLY A 256 9.26 25.50 -48.33
C GLY A 256 8.32 24.42 -47.82
N VAL A 257 8.78 23.69 -46.81
CA VAL A 257 8.00 22.74 -46.03
C VAL A 257 7.99 23.23 -44.59
N GLU A 258 6.80 23.50 -44.09
CA GLU A 258 6.57 23.95 -42.72
C GLU A 258 5.97 22.80 -41.90
N SER A 259 6.38 22.66 -40.65
CA SER A 259 5.80 21.68 -39.75
C SER A 259 5.33 22.33 -38.43
N SER A 260 4.32 21.74 -37.80
CA SER A 260 3.82 22.21 -36.51
C SER A 260 4.83 22.00 -35.36
N LEU A 261 5.82 21.11 -35.57
CA LEU A 261 6.94 20.83 -34.67
C LEU A 261 8.23 20.73 -35.46
N ASP A 262 9.21 21.58 -35.18
CA ASP A 262 10.56 21.53 -35.78
C ASP A 262 11.44 20.47 -35.10
N ASN A 263 11.23 20.26 -33.81
CA ASN A 263 11.95 19.28 -32.98
C ASN A 263 10.96 18.46 -32.18
N VAL A 264 11.33 17.23 -31.89
CA VAL A 264 10.58 16.33 -31.01
C VAL A 264 11.48 15.80 -29.92
N ARG A 265 10.94 15.67 -28.71
CA ARG A 265 11.66 15.10 -27.57
C ARG A 265 11.46 13.60 -27.53
N ILE A 266 12.56 12.86 -27.72
CA ILE A 266 12.59 11.40 -27.62
C ILE A 266 13.28 10.95 -26.34
N LYS A 267 12.94 9.75 -25.89
CA LYS A 267 13.58 9.06 -24.75
C LYS A 267 14.19 7.74 -25.21
N GLY A 268 15.29 7.37 -24.57
CA GLY A 268 16.01 6.14 -24.84
C GLY A 268 17.25 6.01 -23.97
N GLU A 269 17.99 4.92 -24.13
CA GLU A 269 19.30 4.80 -23.49
C GLU A 269 20.28 5.83 -24.06
N ALA A 270 21.19 6.36 -23.23
CA ALA A 270 22.13 7.39 -23.64
C ALA A 270 22.97 7.00 -24.87
N ALA A 271 23.40 5.73 -24.93
CA ALA A 271 24.17 5.20 -26.07
C ALA A 271 23.38 5.28 -27.38
N THR A 272 22.09 4.92 -27.36
CA THR A 272 21.19 4.98 -28.50
C THR A 272 20.94 6.43 -28.92
N LEU A 273 20.59 7.32 -27.95
CA LEU A 273 20.30 8.72 -28.23
C LEU A 273 21.49 9.47 -28.84
N ASN A 274 22.71 9.11 -28.46
CA ASN A 274 23.92 9.73 -29.04
C ASN A 274 24.09 9.44 -30.52
N THR A 275 23.53 8.37 -31.03
CA THR A 275 23.58 8.03 -32.47
C THR A 275 22.52 8.73 -33.31
N VAL A 276 21.47 9.26 -32.65
CA VAL A 276 20.35 9.92 -33.35
C VAL A 276 20.66 11.41 -33.52
N SER A 277 20.82 11.86 -34.73
CA SER A 277 21.06 13.27 -35.07
C SER A 277 19.80 13.99 -35.55
N LYS A 278 18.91 13.28 -36.23
CA LYS A 278 17.66 13.78 -36.82
C LYS A 278 16.68 12.61 -37.05
N ILE A 279 15.43 12.92 -37.24
CA ILE A 279 14.39 11.97 -37.70
C ILE A 279 13.95 12.43 -39.07
N THR A 280 14.23 11.62 -40.09
CA THR A 280 13.85 11.89 -41.46
C THR A 280 12.55 11.17 -41.78
N ILE A 281 11.56 11.91 -42.23
CA ILE A 281 10.27 11.38 -42.66
C ILE A 281 10.37 11.12 -44.17
N PRO A 282 10.02 9.91 -44.66
CA PRO A 282 10.13 9.57 -46.08
C PRO A 282 9.32 10.51 -46.95
N GLN A 283 9.91 10.86 -48.13
CA GLN A 283 9.30 11.79 -49.08
C GLN A 283 7.93 11.35 -49.60
N GLU A 284 7.62 10.04 -49.56
CA GLU A 284 6.35 9.48 -49.98
C GLU A 284 5.15 9.99 -49.18
N VAL A 285 5.40 10.52 -47.97
CA VAL A 285 4.37 11.04 -47.06
C VAL A 285 3.87 12.40 -47.53
N LEU A 286 4.71 13.18 -48.25
CA LEU A 286 4.39 14.52 -48.74
C LEU A 286 4.59 14.57 -50.30
N ASP A 287 3.67 13.97 -51.04
CA ASP A 287 3.69 13.98 -52.51
C ASP A 287 3.05 15.26 -53.06
N ILE A 288 3.87 16.13 -53.63
CA ILE A 288 3.49 17.43 -54.19
C ILE A 288 3.33 17.40 -55.71
N SER A 289 3.33 16.21 -56.31
CA SER A 289 3.26 16.05 -57.78
C SER A 289 2.02 16.72 -58.38
N GLY A 290 2.23 17.74 -59.19
CA GLY A 290 1.17 18.42 -59.94
C GLY A 290 0.21 19.29 -59.13
N ILE A 291 0.52 19.62 -57.88
CA ILE A 291 -0.31 20.51 -57.03
C ILE A 291 -0.12 21.99 -57.46
N THR A 292 -1.14 22.81 -57.20
CA THR A 292 -1.17 24.25 -57.49
C THR A 292 -1.46 25.11 -56.28
N GLU A 293 -1.68 24.46 -55.14
CA GLU A 293 -2.00 25.08 -53.85
C GLU A 293 -1.21 24.39 -52.74
N ASP A 294 -1.13 25.00 -51.57
CA ASP A 294 -0.50 24.44 -50.38
C ASP A 294 -1.11 23.08 -50.04
N LEU A 295 -0.28 22.11 -49.74
CA LEU A 295 -0.69 20.78 -49.29
C LEU A 295 -0.40 20.62 -47.82
N THR A 296 -1.45 20.49 -47.02
CA THR A 296 -1.34 20.20 -45.58
C THR A 296 -1.73 18.75 -45.31
N THR A 297 -0.88 18.02 -44.59
CA THR A 297 -1.13 16.64 -44.19
C THR A 297 -0.70 16.41 -42.75
N THR A 298 -1.37 15.47 -42.05
CA THR A 298 -0.98 15.04 -40.68
C THR A 298 -0.19 13.76 -40.78
N VAL A 299 1.01 13.76 -40.23
CA VAL A 299 1.96 12.65 -40.24
C VAL A 299 2.08 12.06 -38.84
N ASP A 300 1.93 10.74 -38.72
CA ASP A 300 2.26 10.02 -37.47
C ASP A 300 3.74 9.65 -37.48
N ILE A 301 4.53 10.39 -36.70
CA ILE A 301 5.99 10.22 -36.65
C ILE A 301 6.44 9.01 -35.82
N SER A 302 5.53 8.37 -35.07
CA SER A 302 5.85 7.22 -34.22
C SER A 302 6.48 6.06 -34.98
N SER A 303 6.06 5.88 -36.26
CA SER A 303 6.56 4.83 -37.16
C SER A 303 7.98 5.07 -37.67
N TYR A 304 8.48 6.30 -37.55
CA TYR A 304 9.78 6.72 -38.07
C TYR A 304 10.83 6.93 -36.99
N LEU A 305 10.45 6.66 -35.72
CA LEU A 305 11.39 6.76 -34.62
C LEU A 305 12.52 5.71 -34.73
N PRO A 306 13.75 6.07 -34.39
CA PRO A 306 14.84 5.10 -34.31
C PRO A 306 14.53 3.96 -33.36
N SER A 307 15.02 2.77 -33.67
CA SER A 307 14.86 1.60 -32.81
C SER A 307 15.28 1.88 -31.37
N GLN A 308 14.54 1.34 -30.37
CA GLN A 308 14.80 1.51 -28.94
C GLN A 308 14.64 2.96 -28.43
N THR A 309 13.92 3.80 -29.20
CA THR A 309 13.52 5.13 -28.74
C THR A 309 12.00 5.25 -28.73
N ALA A 310 11.49 6.18 -27.95
CA ALA A 310 10.07 6.50 -27.89
C ALA A 310 9.90 8.01 -27.66
N LEU A 311 8.73 8.55 -28.03
CA LEU A 311 8.37 9.92 -27.68
C LEU A 311 8.24 10.08 -26.17
N VAL A 312 8.64 11.24 -25.66
CA VAL A 312 8.39 11.61 -24.26
C VAL A 312 6.91 11.92 -24.07
N LEU A 313 6.31 12.68 -25.00
CA LEU A 313 4.89 13.01 -25.03
C LEU A 313 4.22 12.34 -26.22
N ASN A 314 3.22 11.51 -25.97
CA ASN A 314 2.43 10.86 -27.02
C ASN A 314 1.62 11.85 -27.87
N SER A 315 1.35 13.06 -27.35
CA SER A 315 0.71 14.16 -28.10
C SER A 315 1.51 14.58 -29.33
N ASP A 316 2.85 14.45 -29.26
CA ASP A 316 3.77 14.87 -30.31
C ASP A 316 3.86 13.86 -31.48
N ALA A 317 3.15 12.73 -31.35
CA ALA A 317 3.11 11.69 -32.39
C ALA A 317 2.52 12.19 -33.70
N LYS A 318 1.59 13.13 -33.67
CA LYS A 318 0.90 13.67 -34.83
C LYS A 318 1.39 15.06 -35.15
N VAL A 319 2.11 15.20 -36.28
CA VAL A 319 2.68 16.45 -36.75
C VAL A 319 1.95 16.89 -38.01
N GLU A 320 1.45 18.11 -38.02
CA GLU A 320 0.89 18.72 -39.20
C GLU A 320 2.02 19.31 -40.04
N VAL A 321 2.08 18.95 -41.35
CA VAL A 321 3.11 19.37 -42.29
C VAL A 321 2.45 20.02 -43.48
N THR A 322 2.94 21.18 -43.87
CA THR A 322 2.44 21.96 -45.00
C THR A 322 3.54 22.20 -46.03
N ALA A 323 3.38 21.69 -47.23
CA ALA A 323 4.19 22.08 -48.40
C ALA A 323 3.63 23.38 -48.97
N LYS A 324 4.45 24.44 -48.95
CA LYS A 324 4.09 25.77 -49.51
C LYS A 324 4.40 25.83 -50.99
N VAL A 325 3.39 26.11 -51.79
CA VAL A 325 3.51 26.16 -53.26
C VAL A 325 3.02 27.50 -53.79
N GLU A 326 3.87 28.21 -54.48
CA GLU A 326 3.58 29.53 -55.00
C GLU A 326 3.70 29.59 -56.52
N PRO A 327 2.89 30.43 -57.21
CA PRO A 327 3.02 30.65 -58.64
C PRO A 327 4.32 31.39 -59.01
N VAL A 328 4.99 30.94 -60.04
CA VAL A 328 6.20 31.61 -60.55
C VAL A 328 5.80 32.89 -61.30
N VAL A 329 6.13 34.02 -60.74
CA VAL A 329 5.92 35.34 -61.37
C VAL A 329 7.13 35.70 -62.18
N LYS A 330 6.92 35.86 -63.58
CA LYS A 330 7.97 36.35 -64.46
C LYS A 330 7.99 37.88 -64.43
N ALA A 331 9.05 38.45 -63.93
CA ALA A 331 9.29 39.90 -64.02
C ALA A 331 10.34 40.20 -65.09
N THR A 332 10.03 41.14 -65.95
CA THR A 332 10.99 41.64 -66.96
C THR A 332 11.64 42.89 -66.46
N TYR A 333 12.93 42.88 -66.34
CA TYR A 333 13.71 44.03 -65.95
C TYR A 333 14.45 44.62 -67.17
N GLU A 334 14.21 45.86 -67.49
CA GLU A 334 15.01 46.60 -68.45
C GLU A 334 16.27 47.14 -67.74
N VAL A 335 17.41 46.63 -68.16
CA VAL A 335 18.71 47.14 -67.70
C VAL A 335 19.25 48.11 -68.80
N PRO A 336 19.34 49.41 -68.46
CA PRO A 336 19.91 50.36 -69.42
C PRO A 336 21.34 50.02 -69.82
N VAL A 337 21.68 50.11 -71.10
CA VAL A 337 23.00 49.78 -71.63
C VAL A 337 24.12 50.50 -70.92
N ALA A 338 23.84 51.71 -70.38
CA ALA A 338 24.78 52.48 -69.61
C ALA A 338 25.29 51.80 -68.29
N ASN A 339 24.61 50.76 -67.85
CA ASN A 339 24.99 50.03 -66.66
C ASN A 339 25.90 48.83 -66.95
N PHE A 340 26.25 48.59 -68.19
CA PHE A 340 27.17 47.52 -68.61
C PHE A 340 28.59 48.12 -68.83
N THR A 341 29.54 47.67 -68.08
CA THR A 341 30.95 47.93 -68.25
C THR A 341 31.58 46.73 -68.95
N ILE A 342 32.00 46.93 -70.22
CA ILE A 342 32.69 45.87 -70.97
C ILE A 342 34.16 45.90 -70.52
N GLN A 343 34.64 44.83 -69.91
CA GLN A 343 36.05 44.62 -69.60
C GLN A 343 36.69 43.63 -70.54
N ASN A 344 37.93 43.91 -70.92
CA ASN A 344 38.75 43.01 -71.78
C ASN A 344 38.26 42.77 -73.22
N VAL A 345 37.91 43.85 -73.94
CA VAL A 345 37.81 43.77 -75.34
C VAL A 345 39.24 43.61 -75.91
N ARG A 346 39.54 42.44 -76.52
CA ARG A 346 40.75 42.23 -77.29
C ARG A 346 40.48 42.78 -78.68
N ASP A 347 41.37 43.64 -79.17
CA ASP A 347 41.42 44.08 -80.59
C ASP A 347 41.72 42.91 -81.51
#